data_114ce98aa7791444f11f96c5de2c718b
#
_entry.id   114ce98aa7791444f11f96c5de2c718b
#
_cell.length_a   1.000
_cell.length_b   1.000
_cell.length_c   1.000
_cell.angle_alpha   90.00
_cell.angle_beta   90.00
_cell.angle_gamma   90.00
#
_symmetry.space_group_name_H-M   'P 1'
#
loop_
_entity.id
_entity.type
_entity.pdbx_description
1 polymer ?
#
loop_
_entity_poly.entity_id
_entity_poly.type
_entity_poly.pdbx_seq_one_letter_code
_entity_poly.pdbx_strand_id
1 'polypeptide(L)'
;MTLKNKTILVTGSEGFTGKVLLSLLKNNGAKVFSTGLSQKVDKFYYQCDLANEKCVINMIEEINPDEIYHLAGSFSNDFYIDLESNLITTRNILESVYKLRKKSRILLIGSSAEYGSIKHGDNPISELHSLNPTSMYGLTKIFQTYLMKLYVELHGLDVVMARVFNLNGKGISDKLFIGNLYKQIKDLKSNKIKEILLGNINNERDYISVNNAVIAYIKIMKNGITGEIYNVGSGKPEKIECVLNQILKEEEISKNVVKTNCKPNMKYDVKTIFANINKLKKLG
;
A
#
# COMPACT_ATOMS: atom_id res chain seq x y z
N MET A 1 18.36 -13.98 2.78
CA MET A 1 17.23 -14.31 3.69
C MET A 1 16.56 -15.55 3.14
N THR A 2 16.52 -16.68 3.85
CA THR A 2 15.98 -17.93 3.29
C THR A 2 14.55 -18.10 3.78
N LEU A 3 13.57 -18.10 2.86
CA LEU A 3 12.16 -18.40 3.13
C LEU A 3 11.79 -19.84 2.72
N LYS A 4 12.82 -20.72 2.64
CA LYS A 4 12.62 -22.15 2.29
C LYS A 4 11.60 -22.78 3.21
N ASN A 5 10.71 -23.58 2.61
CA ASN A 5 9.65 -24.33 3.26
C ASN A 5 8.44 -23.52 3.78
N LYS A 6 8.36 -22.21 3.55
CA LYS A 6 7.16 -21.43 3.87
C LYS A 6 6.19 -21.43 2.71
N THR A 7 4.92 -21.68 3.01
CA THR A 7 3.79 -21.47 2.10
C THR A 7 3.26 -20.06 2.34
N ILE A 8 3.33 -19.20 1.33
CA ILE A 8 2.97 -17.78 1.42
C ILE A 8 1.81 -17.50 0.47
N LEU A 9 0.79 -16.81 0.96
CA LEU A 9 -0.30 -16.26 0.13
C LEU A 9 -0.10 -14.76 -0.04
N VAL A 10 -0.14 -14.29 -1.29
CA VAL A 10 -0.11 -12.86 -1.63
C VAL A 10 -1.40 -12.49 -2.33
N THR A 11 -2.23 -11.65 -1.71
CA THR A 11 -3.39 -11.06 -2.35
C THR A 11 -3.02 -9.74 -3.03
N GLY A 12 -3.80 -9.29 -4.02
CA GLY A 12 -3.44 -8.09 -4.79
C GLY A 12 -2.13 -8.25 -5.58
N SER A 13 -1.80 -9.47 -5.92
CA SER A 13 -0.54 -9.89 -6.55
C SER A 13 -0.29 -9.27 -7.94
N GLU A 14 -1.35 -8.88 -8.63
CA GLU A 14 -1.29 -8.26 -9.96
C GLU A 14 -1.06 -6.75 -9.90
N GLY A 15 -1.18 -6.16 -8.70
CA GLY A 15 -0.95 -4.75 -8.45
C GLY A 15 0.53 -4.35 -8.51
N PHE A 16 0.76 -3.04 -8.45
CA PHE A 16 2.08 -2.44 -8.51
C PHE A 16 3.06 -3.04 -7.48
N THR A 17 2.66 -3.08 -6.22
CA THR A 17 3.49 -3.60 -5.12
C THR A 17 3.53 -5.14 -5.11
N GLY A 18 2.40 -5.77 -5.46
CA GLY A 18 2.26 -7.23 -5.45
C GLY A 18 3.22 -7.94 -6.38
N LYS A 19 3.41 -7.42 -7.60
CA LYS A 19 4.36 -7.97 -8.58
C LYS A 19 5.80 -7.98 -8.06
N VAL A 20 6.23 -6.89 -7.41
CA VAL A 20 7.58 -6.77 -6.84
C VAL A 20 7.75 -7.72 -5.66
N LEU A 21 6.74 -7.79 -4.78
CA LEU A 21 6.76 -8.71 -3.64
C LEU A 21 6.82 -10.17 -4.08
N LEU A 22 5.99 -10.58 -5.05
CA LEU A 22 6.01 -11.95 -5.60
C LEU A 22 7.39 -12.34 -6.11
N SER A 23 8.02 -11.46 -6.91
CA SER A 23 9.37 -11.71 -7.43
C SER A 23 10.37 -11.90 -6.30
N LEU A 24 10.34 -11.02 -5.30
CA LEU A 24 11.28 -11.08 -4.18
C LEU A 24 11.09 -12.32 -3.31
N LEU A 25 9.85 -12.70 -3.01
CA LEU A 25 9.54 -13.90 -2.20
C LEU A 25 9.96 -15.18 -2.93
N LYS A 26 9.66 -15.31 -4.23
CA LYS A 26 10.06 -16.46 -5.05
C LYS A 26 11.60 -16.59 -5.12
N ASN A 27 12.31 -15.49 -5.32
CA ASN A 27 13.78 -15.48 -5.37
C ASN A 27 14.43 -15.88 -4.03
N ASN A 28 13.71 -15.74 -2.91
CA ASN A 28 14.15 -16.20 -1.59
C ASN A 28 13.71 -17.63 -1.25
N GLY A 29 13.13 -18.38 -2.21
CA GLY A 29 12.84 -19.80 -2.11
C GLY A 29 11.52 -20.17 -1.41
N ALA A 30 10.59 -19.21 -1.25
CA ALA A 30 9.26 -19.50 -0.73
C ALA A 30 8.36 -20.19 -1.76
N LYS A 31 7.44 -21.02 -1.29
CA LYS A 31 6.30 -21.52 -2.07
C LYS A 31 5.21 -20.43 -2.04
N VAL A 32 5.10 -19.64 -3.11
CA VAL A 32 4.24 -18.45 -3.12
C VAL A 32 3.00 -18.66 -3.96
N PHE A 33 1.84 -18.63 -3.33
CA PHE A 33 0.54 -18.56 -3.98
C PHE A 33 0.14 -17.09 -4.16
N SER A 34 -0.50 -16.81 -5.28
CA SER A 34 -1.06 -15.52 -5.62
C SER A 34 -2.56 -15.63 -5.89
N THR A 35 -3.31 -14.56 -5.68
CA THR A 35 -4.74 -14.54 -5.97
C THR A 35 -5.17 -13.25 -6.66
N GLY A 36 -6.21 -13.34 -7.43
CA GLY A 36 -6.85 -12.23 -8.14
C GLY A 36 -8.13 -12.69 -8.83
N LEU A 37 -8.74 -11.79 -9.62
CA LEU A 37 -10.02 -12.04 -10.30
C LEU A 37 -9.85 -12.71 -11.67
N SER A 38 -8.68 -12.58 -12.28
CA SER A 38 -8.40 -13.10 -13.62
C SER A 38 -8.35 -14.62 -13.64
N GLN A 39 -8.79 -15.23 -14.74
CA GLN A 39 -8.52 -16.65 -14.99
C GLN A 39 -7.07 -16.86 -15.43
N LYS A 40 -6.33 -17.69 -14.71
CA LYS A 40 -4.95 -18.06 -15.05
C LYS A 40 -4.72 -19.55 -14.85
N VAL A 41 -4.00 -20.16 -15.78
CA VAL A 41 -3.56 -21.55 -15.67
C VAL A 41 -2.17 -21.56 -15.04
N ASP A 42 -2.11 -21.45 -13.71
CA ASP A 42 -0.87 -21.55 -12.91
C ASP A 42 -1.21 -22.24 -11.60
N LYS A 43 -0.50 -23.31 -11.27
CA LYS A 43 -0.72 -24.10 -10.04
C LYS A 43 -0.52 -23.33 -8.74
N PHE A 44 0.11 -22.15 -8.82
CA PHE A 44 0.33 -21.24 -7.69
C PHE A 44 -0.54 -20.00 -7.77
N TYR A 45 -1.56 -20.00 -8.62
CA TYR A 45 -2.55 -18.95 -8.71
C TYR A 45 -3.93 -19.48 -8.34
N TYR A 46 -4.60 -18.81 -7.42
CA TYR A 46 -5.95 -19.14 -7.01
C TYR A 46 -6.89 -18.01 -7.43
N GLN A 47 -7.83 -18.30 -8.33
CA GLN A 47 -8.84 -17.31 -8.70
C GLN A 47 -9.83 -17.15 -7.56
N CYS A 48 -9.89 -15.98 -6.95
CA CYS A 48 -10.79 -15.68 -5.85
C CYS A 48 -11.19 -14.21 -5.83
N ASP A 49 -12.49 -13.98 -5.75
CA ASP A 49 -13.02 -12.69 -5.33
C ASP A 49 -12.96 -12.62 -3.80
N LEU A 50 -12.11 -11.75 -3.28
CA LEU A 50 -11.92 -11.62 -1.85
C LEU A 50 -13.13 -10.99 -1.13
N ALA A 51 -14.06 -10.36 -1.84
CA ALA A 51 -15.33 -9.92 -1.29
C ALA A 51 -16.28 -11.10 -0.99
N ASN A 52 -16.06 -12.26 -1.64
CA ASN A 52 -16.82 -13.47 -1.40
C ASN A 52 -16.18 -14.31 -0.26
N GLU A 53 -16.79 -14.26 0.92
CA GLU A 53 -16.31 -14.96 2.12
C GLU A 53 -16.08 -16.46 1.89
N LYS A 54 -17.01 -17.14 1.21
CA LYS A 54 -16.90 -18.59 0.95
C LYS A 54 -15.70 -18.91 0.06
N CYS A 55 -15.44 -18.08 -0.96
CA CYS A 55 -14.26 -18.23 -1.80
C CYS A 55 -12.97 -18.09 -0.98
N VAL A 56 -12.91 -17.12 -0.07
CA VAL A 56 -11.73 -16.88 0.79
C VAL A 56 -11.51 -18.04 1.76
N ILE A 57 -12.56 -18.57 2.38
CA ILE A 57 -12.47 -19.75 3.26
C ILE A 57 -11.88 -20.93 2.50
N ASN A 58 -12.44 -21.28 1.34
CA ASN A 58 -11.96 -22.42 0.53
C ASN A 58 -10.49 -22.22 0.12
N MET A 59 -10.12 -21.02 -0.31
CA MET A 59 -8.75 -20.68 -0.69
C MET A 59 -7.76 -20.85 0.47
N ILE A 60 -8.09 -20.34 1.67
CA ILE A 60 -7.20 -20.44 2.84
C ILE A 60 -7.13 -21.88 3.34
N GLU A 61 -8.22 -22.64 3.27
CA GLU A 61 -8.25 -24.05 3.66
C GLU A 61 -7.34 -24.89 2.75
N GLU A 62 -7.47 -24.72 1.42
CA GLU A 62 -6.71 -25.47 0.40
C GLU A 62 -5.22 -25.11 0.42
N ILE A 63 -4.88 -23.81 0.45
CA ILE A 63 -3.48 -23.34 0.42
C ILE A 63 -2.78 -23.62 1.74
N ASN A 64 -3.49 -23.48 2.87
CA ASN A 64 -2.98 -23.56 4.24
C ASN A 64 -1.69 -22.74 4.44
N PRO A 65 -1.74 -21.39 4.24
CA PRO A 65 -0.56 -20.55 4.24
C PRO A 65 0.02 -20.34 5.64
N ASP A 66 1.36 -20.33 5.74
CA ASP A 66 2.08 -19.89 6.95
C ASP A 66 2.04 -18.37 7.10
N GLU A 67 2.13 -17.65 5.98
CA GLU A 67 2.13 -16.18 5.92
C GLU A 67 1.16 -15.69 4.85
N ILE A 68 0.42 -14.61 5.19
CA ILE A 68 -0.50 -13.94 4.27
C ILE A 68 -0.08 -12.48 4.14
N TYR A 69 0.33 -12.07 2.95
CA TYR A 69 0.54 -10.67 2.60
C TYR A 69 -0.73 -10.15 1.92
N HIS A 70 -1.55 -9.41 2.66
CA HIS A 70 -2.81 -8.88 2.15
C HIS A 70 -2.61 -7.48 1.55
N LEU A 71 -2.28 -7.45 0.23
CA LEU A 71 -2.05 -6.23 -0.53
C LEU A 71 -3.26 -5.81 -1.37
N ALA A 72 -4.30 -6.65 -1.42
CA ALA A 72 -5.53 -6.29 -2.12
C ALA A 72 -6.16 -5.05 -1.46
N GLY A 73 -6.62 -4.14 -2.29
CA GLY A 73 -7.24 -2.90 -1.87
C GLY A 73 -7.39 -1.94 -3.03
N SER A 74 -8.17 -0.91 -2.84
CA SER A 74 -8.47 0.11 -3.84
C SER A 74 -8.19 1.50 -3.29
N PHE A 75 -7.87 2.42 -4.20
CA PHE A 75 -7.84 3.86 -3.98
C PHE A 75 -8.73 4.51 -5.04
N SER A 76 -10.03 4.54 -4.79
CA SER A 76 -11.01 5.10 -5.72
C SER A 76 -11.56 6.45 -5.24
N ASN A 77 -11.56 6.70 -3.94
CA ASN A 77 -12.32 7.73 -3.23
C ASN A 77 -13.86 7.60 -3.38
N ASP A 78 -14.33 6.48 -3.92
CA ASP A 78 -15.71 6.05 -3.80
C ASP A 78 -15.86 5.20 -2.53
N PHE A 79 -16.81 5.59 -1.67
CA PHE A 79 -16.97 4.95 -0.37
C PHE A 79 -17.24 3.45 -0.47
N TYR A 80 -18.16 3.05 -1.35
CA TYR A 80 -18.57 1.65 -1.45
C TYR A 80 -17.47 0.78 -2.07
N ILE A 81 -16.81 1.27 -3.11
CA ILE A 81 -15.70 0.56 -3.76
C ILE A 81 -14.54 0.40 -2.77
N ASP A 82 -14.17 1.48 -2.06
CA ASP A 82 -13.06 1.44 -1.10
C ASP A 82 -13.44 0.64 0.15
N LEU A 83 -14.70 0.66 0.61
CA LEU A 83 -15.20 -0.15 1.72
C LEU A 83 -15.10 -1.63 1.39
N GLU A 84 -15.63 -2.05 0.25
CA GLU A 84 -15.58 -3.44 -0.19
C GLU A 84 -14.14 -3.92 -0.34
N SER A 85 -13.32 -3.16 -1.11
CA SER A 85 -11.96 -3.57 -1.44
C SER A 85 -10.98 -3.50 -0.26
N ASN A 86 -11.15 -2.57 0.69
CA ASN A 86 -10.22 -2.38 1.79
C ASN A 86 -10.69 -3.05 3.09
N LEU A 87 -11.99 -3.01 3.40
CA LEU A 87 -12.52 -3.52 4.66
C LEU A 87 -13.10 -4.92 4.53
N ILE A 88 -14.03 -5.15 3.58
CA ILE A 88 -14.71 -6.45 3.47
C ILE A 88 -13.72 -7.56 3.10
N THR A 89 -12.81 -7.29 2.15
CA THR A 89 -11.77 -8.26 1.78
C THR A 89 -10.85 -8.57 2.96
N THR A 90 -10.47 -7.56 3.75
CA THR A 90 -9.67 -7.74 4.97
C THR A 90 -10.44 -8.56 6.01
N ARG A 91 -11.70 -8.22 6.26
CA ARG A 91 -12.57 -8.97 7.18
C ARG A 91 -12.66 -10.44 6.77
N ASN A 92 -12.84 -10.71 5.49
CA ASN A 92 -12.97 -12.09 5.00
C ASN A 92 -11.67 -12.90 5.18
N ILE A 93 -10.50 -12.29 5.01
CA ILE A 93 -9.20 -12.94 5.31
C ILE A 93 -9.08 -13.26 6.81
N LEU A 94 -9.30 -12.25 7.67
CA LEU A 94 -9.17 -12.40 9.13
C LEU A 94 -10.17 -13.45 9.65
N GLU A 95 -11.43 -13.36 9.24
CA GLU A 95 -12.50 -14.27 9.62
C GLU A 95 -12.22 -15.70 9.19
N SER A 96 -11.70 -15.90 7.97
CA SER A 96 -11.36 -17.24 7.47
C SER A 96 -10.23 -17.87 8.28
N VAL A 97 -9.17 -17.11 8.58
CA VAL A 97 -8.06 -17.60 9.43
C VAL A 97 -8.57 -17.97 10.82
N TYR A 98 -9.45 -17.16 11.40
CA TYR A 98 -10.06 -17.41 12.70
C TYR A 98 -10.95 -18.66 12.68
N LYS A 99 -11.93 -18.76 11.76
CA LYS A 99 -12.86 -19.90 11.66
C LYS A 99 -12.16 -21.22 11.41
N LEU A 100 -11.14 -21.20 10.56
CA LEU A 100 -10.34 -22.39 10.24
C LEU A 100 -9.27 -22.71 11.30
N ARG A 101 -9.17 -21.90 12.36
CA ARG A 101 -8.16 -22.02 13.43
C ARG A 101 -6.72 -22.11 12.88
N LYS A 102 -6.42 -21.40 11.79
CA LYS A 102 -5.09 -21.39 11.18
C LYS A 102 -4.12 -20.54 12.02
N LYS A 103 -2.84 -20.94 12.00
CA LYS A 103 -1.75 -20.19 12.65
C LYS A 103 -1.01 -19.27 11.67
N SER A 104 -1.70 -18.82 10.63
CA SER A 104 -1.13 -17.91 9.63
C SER A 104 -0.80 -16.56 10.24
N ARG A 105 0.43 -16.07 9.99
CA ARG A 105 0.78 -14.69 10.27
C ARG A 105 0.33 -13.80 9.13
N ILE A 106 -0.30 -12.66 9.42
CA ILE A 106 -0.92 -11.78 8.42
C ILE A 106 -0.27 -10.41 8.45
N LEU A 107 0.17 -9.91 7.28
CA LEU A 107 0.53 -8.51 7.08
C LEU A 107 -0.60 -7.80 6.35
N LEU A 108 -1.14 -6.74 6.94
CA LEU A 108 -2.07 -5.82 6.31
C LEU A 108 -1.34 -4.56 5.84
N ILE A 109 -1.83 -3.98 4.73
CA ILE A 109 -1.30 -2.72 4.20
C ILE A 109 -2.25 -1.59 4.51
N GLY A 110 -1.87 -0.77 5.49
CA GLY A 110 -2.49 0.52 5.82
C GLY A 110 -1.92 1.66 4.97
N SER A 111 -2.29 2.89 5.29
CA SER A 111 -1.91 4.08 4.52
C SER A 111 -1.67 5.30 5.40
N SER A 112 -0.71 6.14 5.04
CA SER A 112 -0.53 7.47 5.66
C SER A 112 -1.76 8.39 5.48
N ALA A 113 -2.67 8.06 4.55
CA ALA A 113 -3.96 8.75 4.41
C ALA A 113 -4.85 8.63 5.65
N GLU A 114 -4.59 7.67 6.54
CA GLU A 114 -5.23 7.53 7.84
C GLU A 114 -4.95 8.72 8.76
N TYR A 115 -3.74 9.30 8.69
CA TYR A 115 -3.37 10.49 9.46
C TYR A 115 -4.12 11.74 8.99
N GLY A 116 -4.36 11.84 7.68
CA GLY A 116 -5.13 12.91 7.04
C GLY A 116 -4.61 14.30 7.37
N SER A 117 -5.43 15.15 8.00
CA SER A 117 -5.04 16.51 8.38
C SER A 117 -4.14 16.50 9.60
N ILE A 118 -2.94 17.05 9.44
CA ILE A 118 -1.92 17.17 10.50
C ILE A 118 -1.47 18.62 10.65
N LYS A 119 -0.93 18.99 11.82
CA LYS A 119 -0.29 20.28 12.05
C LYS A 119 1.17 20.24 11.59
N HIS A 120 1.71 21.38 11.21
CA HIS A 120 3.11 21.47 10.73
C HIS A 120 4.13 20.92 11.74
N GLY A 121 3.91 21.15 13.04
CA GLY A 121 4.81 20.70 14.12
C GLY A 121 4.69 19.21 14.48
N ASP A 122 3.74 18.46 13.88
CA ASP A 122 3.53 17.04 14.21
C ASP A 122 4.55 16.12 13.51
N ASN A 123 5.27 16.63 12.51
CA ASN A 123 6.29 15.85 11.78
C ASN A 123 7.59 15.67 12.59
N PRO A 124 8.27 14.54 12.46
CA PRO A 124 7.89 13.32 11.73
C PRO A 124 6.75 12.56 12.41
N ILE A 125 5.75 12.11 11.63
CA ILE A 125 4.53 11.46 12.13
C ILE A 125 4.84 10.07 12.69
N SER A 126 4.54 9.86 13.98
CA SER A 126 4.65 8.53 14.60
C SER A 126 3.37 7.71 14.42
N GLU A 127 3.47 6.39 14.69
CA GLU A 127 2.32 5.48 14.63
C GLU A 127 1.25 5.77 15.69
N LEU A 128 1.62 6.52 16.74
CA LEU A 128 0.72 6.94 17.84
C LEU A 128 -0.02 8.24 17.53
N HIS A 129 0.28 8.91 16.41
CA HIS A 129 -0.40 10.14 16.03
C HIS A 129 -1.90 9.88 15.81
N SER A 130 -2.74 10.85 16.17
CA SER A 130 -4.18 10.78 15.97
C SER A 130 -4.55 10.64 14.49
N LEU A 131 -5.61 9.88 14.21
CA LEU A 131 -6.12 9.63 12.87
C LEU A 131 -7.22 10.66 12.55
N ASN A 132 -7.03 11.44 11.50
CA ASN A 132 -7.95 12.50 11.08
C ASN A 132 -8.09 12.52 9.54
N PRO A 133 -8.74 11.49 8.96
CA PRO A 133 -8.79 11.26 7.52
C PRO A 133 -9.50 12.41 6.80
N THR A 134 -9.01 12.75 5.61
CA THR A 134 -9.57 13.78 4.74
C THR A 134 -10.10 13.21 3.42
N SER A 135 -10.20 11.88 3.33
CA SER A 135 -10.70 11.16 2.15
C SER A 135 -11.47 9.91 2.55
N MET A 136 -12.38 9.45 1.68
CA MET A 136 -13.09 8.18 1.88
C MET A 136 -12.13 7.01 1.95
N TYR A 137 -11.11 7.01 1.12
CA TYR A 137 -10.02 6.03 1.18
C TYR A 137 -9.33 6.00 2.56
N GLY A 138 -8.92 7.17 3.08
CA GLY A 138 -8.30 7.25 4.41
C GLY A 138 -9.21 6.71 5.51
N LEU A 139 -10.52 7.00 5.43
CA LEU A 139 -11.52 6.49 6.36
C LEU A 139 -11.63 4.95 6.32
N THR A 140 -11.69 4.35 5.12
CA THR A 140 -11.75 2.88 4.99
C THR A 140 -10.46 2.20 5.48
N LYS A 141 -9.30 2.86 5.35
CA LYS A 141 -8.04 2.37 5.92
C LYS A 141 -8.00 2.44 7.46
N ILE A 142 -8.64 3.44 8.05
CA ILE A 142 -8.85 3.48 9.51
C ILE A 142 -9.74 2.31 9.97
N PHE A 143 -10.81 2.01 9.24
CA PHE A 143 -11.65 0.86 9.57
C PHE A 143 -10.85 -0.44 9.50
N GLN A 144 -9.99 -0.61 8.50
CA GLN A 144 -9.07 -1.75 8.40
C GLN A 144 -8.14 -1.85 9.63
N THR A 145 -7.59 -0.71 10.08
CA THR A 145 -6.74 -0.64 11.27
C THR A 145 -7.48 -1.08 12.53
N TYR A 146 -8.72 -0.59 12.75
CA TYR A 146 -9.50 -0.98 13.93
C TYR A 146 -9.97 -2.44 13.85
N LEU A 147 -10.32 -2.90 12.66
CA LEU A 147 -10.69 -4.31 12.46
C LEU A 147 -9.52 -5.23 12.83
N MET A 148 -8.30 -4.92 12.38
CA MET A 148 -7.09 -5.65 12.78
C MET A 148 -6.97 -5.74 14.30
N LYS A 149 -7.06 -4.60 14.99
CA LYS A 149 -6.92 -4.54 16.45
C LYS A 149 -7.94 -5.43 17.16
N LEU A 150 -9.21 -5.38 16.72
CA LEU A 150 -10.26 -6.21 17.29
C LEU A 150 -9.99 -7.71 17.10
N TYR A 151 -9.55 -8.14 15.92
CA TYR A 151 -9.26 -9.56 15.67
C TYR A 151 -8.03 -10.05 16.46
N VAL A 152 -7.04 -9.18 16.66
CA VAL A 152 -5.90 -9.51 17.53
C VAL A 152 -6.36 -9.64 18.99
N GLU A 153 -7.11 -8.66 19.50
CA GLU A 153 -7.53 -8.61 20.90
C GLU A 153 -8.54 -9.70 21.27
N LEU A 154 -9.59 -9.88 20.43
CA LEU A 154 -10.69 -10.78 20.73
C LEU A 154 -10.41 -12.24 20.34
N HIS A 155 -9.59 -12.45 19.32
CA HIS A 155 -9.39 -13.77 18.71
C HIS A 155 -7.94 -14.24 18.72
N GLY A 156 -6.99 -13.42 19.19
CA GLY A 156 -5.58 -13.79 19.28
C GLY A 156 -4.91 -14.02 17.93
N LEU A 157 -5.40 -13.43 16.84
CA LEU A 157 -4.78 -13.59 15.53
C LEU A 157 -3.42 -12.91 15.48
N ASP A 158 -2.46 -13.54 14.80
CA ASP A 158 -1.14 -12.97 14.58
C ASP A 158 -1.15 -12.05 13.36
N VAL A 159 -1.44 -10.76 13.59
CA VAL A 159 -1.56 -9.75 12.54
C VAL A 159 -0.65 -8.57 12.84
N VAL A 160 0.04 -8.08 11.80
CA VAL A 160 0.86 -6.86 11.82
C VAL A 160 0.44 -5.95 10.67
N MET A 161 0.73 -4.64 10.77
CA MET A 161 0.34 -3.69 9.74
C MET A 161 1.50 -2.80 9.31
N ALA A 162 1.66 -2.63 7.99
CA ALA A 162 2.51 -1.63 7.37
C ALA A 162 1.67 -0.41 6.98
N ARG A 163 1.82 0.74 7.64
CA ARG A 163 1.18 1.99 7.27
C ARG A 163 2.08 2.76 6.30
N VAL A 164 1.74 2.68 5.02
CA VAL A 164 2.61 3.07 3.91
C VAL A 164 2.42 4.52 3.53
N PHE A 165 3.53 5.24 3.37
CA PHE A 165 3.58 6.59 2.81
C PHE A 165 3.59 6.54 1.28
N ASN A 166 3.99 7.61 0.59
CA ASN A 166 3.81 7.65 -0.86
C ASN A 166 4.82 6.73 -1.56
N LEU A 167 4.32 5.77 -2.30
CA LEU A 167 5.16 4.89 -3.13
C LEU A 167 5.65 5.63 -4.37
N ASN A 168 6.88 5.32 -4.77
CA ASN A 168 7.50 5.79 -6.01
C ASN A 168 7.94 4.61 -6.89
N GLY A 169 7.64 4.72 -8.20
CA GLY A 169 8.09 3.77 -9.22
C GLY A 169 7.21 3.78 -10.47
N LYS A 170 7.79 3.32 -11.59
CA LYS A 170 7.06 3.17 -12.86
C LYS A 170 5.98 2.09 -12.73
N GLY A 171 4.79 2.37 -13.21
CA GLY A 171 3.64 1.46 -13.17
C GLY A 171 2.72 1.63 -11.95
N ILE A 172 2.98 2.63 -11.10
CA ILE A 172 2.04 3.04 -10.04
C ILE A 172 0.74 3.60 -10.67
N SER A 173 -0.39 3.49 -9.95
CA SER A 173 -1.71 3.95 -10.42
C SER A 173 -1.68 5.41 -10.88
N ASP A 174 -2.32 5.68 -12.03
CA ASP A 174 -2.48 7.03 -12.59
C ASP A 174 -3.43 7.94 -11.79
N LYS A 175 -4.10 7.40 -10.78
CA LYS A 175 -4.84 8.19 -9.77
C LYS A 175 -3.91 8.90 -8.79
N LEU A 176 -2.64 8.48 -8.68
CA LEU A 176 -1.62 9.10 -7.83
C LEU A 176 -0.74 10.04 -8.63
N PHE A 177 -0.15 11.05 -7.96
CA PHE A 177 0.67 12.08 -8.61
C PHE A 177 1.70 11.51 -9.59
N ILE A 178 2.53 10.57 -9.14
CA ILE A 178 3.62 10.00 -9.96
C ILE A 178 3.07 9.21 -11.15
N GLY A 179 2.03 8.40 -10.94
CA GLY A 179 1.41 7.65 -12.04
C GLY A 179 0.70 8.53 -13.05
N ASN A 180 0.01 9.58 -12.58
CA ASN A 180 -0.59 10.58 -13.44
C ASN A 180 0.46 11.31 -14.28
N LEU A 181 1.60 11.65 -13.69
CA LEU A 181 2.72 12.28 -14.39
C LEU A 181 3.25 11.36 -15.51
N TYR A 182 3.53 10.08 -15.21
CA TYR A 182 3.98 9.13 -16.23
C TYR A 182 2.95 8.93 -17.35
N LYS A 183 1.65 8.91 -17.01
CA LYS A 183 0.58 8.84 -18.02
C LYS A 183 0.60 10.07 -18.93
N GLN A 184 0.66 11.27 -18.37
CA GLN A 184 0.70 12.51 -19.17
C GLN A 184 1.99 12.58 -20.01
N ILE A 185 3.14 12.15 -19.50
CA ILE A 185 4.38 12.05 -20.29
C ILE A 185 4.21 11.09 -21.47
N LYS A 186 3.59 9.93 -21.28
CA LYS A 186 3.27 9.00 -22.38
C LYS A 186 2.34 9.63 -23.41
N ASP A 187 1.31 10.34 -22.95
CA ASP A 187 0.35 11.01 -23.84
C ASP A 187 0.99 12.19 -24.60
N LEU A 188 1.93 12.92 -23.96
CA LEU A 188 2.72 13.97 -24.60
C LEU A 188 3.64 13.38 -25.69
N LYS A 189 4.40 12.31 -25.38
CA LYS A 189 5.28 11.63 -26.33
C LYS A 189 4.52 11.06 -27.54
N SER A 190 3.25 10.72 -27.36
CA SER A 190 2.35 10.25 -28.43
C SER A 190 1.54 11.36 -29.11
N ASN A 191 1.84 12.64 -28.84
CA ASN A 191 1.17 13.83 -29.36
C ASN A 191 -0.34 13.91 -29.08
N LYS A 192 -0.83 13.19 -28.04
CA LYS A 192 -2.24 13.28 -27.61
C LYS A 192 -2.53 14.53 -26.81
N ILE A 193 -1.51 15.03 -26.10
CA ILE A 193 -1.56 16.29 -25.36
C ILE A 193 -0.35 17.15 -25.71
N LYS A 194 -0.44 18.46 -25.52
CA LYS A 194 0.66 19.42 -25.78
C LYS A 194 1.33 19.91 -24.49
N GLU A 195 0.66 19.75 -23.35
CA GLU A 195 1.12 20.25 -22.07
C GLU A 195 0.77 19.23 -20.97
N ILE A 196 1.61 19.19 -19.91
CA ILE A 196 1.39 18.40 -18.71
C ILE A 196 0.73 19.33 -17.69
N LEU A 197 -0.44 18.94 -17.17
CA LEU A 197 -1.20 19.72 -16.20
C LEU A 197 -1.10 19.10 -14.81
N LEU A 198 -0.55 19.87 -13.85
CA LEU A 198 -0.36 19.42 -12.48
C LEU A 198 -1.05 20.38 -11.50
N GLY A 199 -1.38 19.87 -10.32
CA GLY A 199 -1.85 20.67 -9.19
C GLY A 199 -0.70 21.39 -8.46
N ASN A 200 -0.86 21.57 -7.14
CA ASN A 200 0.16 22.18 -6.29
C ASN A 200 1.40 21.29 -6.14
N ILE A 201 2.53 21.73 -6.64
CA ILE A 201 3.82 21.03 -6.58
C ILE A 201 4.73 21.52 -5.43
N ASN A 202 4.29 22.51 -4.64
CA ASN A 202 5.07 23.10 -3.56
C ASN A 202 5.02 22.30 -2.26
N ASN A 203 4.10 21.34 -2.17
CA ASN A 203 3.96 20.49 -1.00
C ASN A 203 5.08 19.46 -0.91
N GLU A 204 5.30 18.97 0.31
CA GLU A 204 6.31 17.95 0.60
C GLU A 204 5.65 16.64 1.04
N ARG A 205 6.18 15.54 0.55
CA ARG A 205 5.71 14.19 0.86
C ARG A 205 6.88 13.28 1.15
N ASP A 206 6.64 12.23 1.91
CA ASP A 206 7.58 11.13 2.09
C ASP A 206 7.40 10.14 0.94
N TYR A 207 8.40 10.01 0.09
CA TYR A 207 8.42 9.05 -1.01
C TYR A 207 9.37 7.89 -0.69
N ILE A 208 8.85 6.68 -0.84
CA ILE A 208 9.63 5.45 -0.71
C ILE A 208 9.52 4.62 -2.00
N SER A 209 10.65 4.09 -2.49
CA SER A 209 10.61 3.20 -3.65
C SER A 209 9.81 1.93 -3.34
N VAL A 210 9.12 1.37 -4.34
CA VAL A 210 8.38 0.12 -4.18
C VAL A 210 9.28 -1.02 -3.69
N ASN A 211 10.53 -1.09 -4.12
CA ASN A 211 11.48 -2.10 -3.68
C ASN A 211 11.78 -1.98 -2.18
N ASN A 212 12.04 -0.77 -1.68
CA ASN A 212 12.29 -0.53 -0.26
C ASN A 212 11.03 -0.80 0.59
N ALA A 213 9.85 -0.45 0.08
CA ALA A 213 8.58 -0.75 0.75
C ALA A 213 8.37 -2.26 0.90
N VAL A 214 8.62 -3.04 -0.15
CA VAL A 214 8.49 -4.51 -0.13
C VAL A 214 9.51 -5.15 0.82
N ILE A 215 10.75 -4.64 0.87
CA ILE A 215 11.75 -5.07 1.86
C ILE A 215 11.25 -4.79 3.28
N ALA A 216 10.65 -3.62 3.53
CA ALA A 216 10.05 -3.29 4.82
C ALA A 216 8.89 -4.23 5.17
N TYR A 217 8.04 -4.62 4.21
CA TYR A 217 6.94 -5.58 4.44
C TYR A 217 7.48 -6.93 4.91
N ILE A 218 8.51 -7.46 4.26
CA ILE A 218 9.13 -8.73 4.65
C ILE A 218 9.76 -8.62 6.05
N LYS A 219 10.38 -7.49 6.36
CA LYS A 219 10.95 -7.21 7.68
C LYS A 219 9.88 -7.16 8.78
N ILE A 220 8.76 -6.47 8.53
CA ILE A 220 7.61 -6.40 9.44
C ILE A 220 6.98 -7.78 9.60
N MET A 221 6.76 -8.52 8.51
CA MET A 221 6.24 -9.89 8.56
C MET A 221 7.10 -10.77 9.46
N LYS A 222 8.43 -10.68 9.35
CA LYS A 222 9.37 -11.53 10.10
C LYS A 222 9.51 -11.13 11.56
N ASN A 223 9.67 -9.83 11.86
CA ASN A 223 10.15 -9.34 13.14
C ASN A 223 9.14 -8.42 13.86
N GLY A 224 8.03 -8.07 13.21
CA GLY A 224 7.01 -7.20 13.79
C GLY A 224 6.32 -7.86 14.99
N ILE A 225 5.89 -7.06 15.95
CA ILE A 225 5.12 -7.51 17.12
C ILE A 225 3.65 -7.57 16.71
N THR A 226 2.97 -8.67 17.04
CA THR A 226 1.53 -8.87 16.79
C THR A 226 0.71 -7.71 17.35
N GLY A 227 -0.25 -7.25 16.56
CA GLY A 227 -1.09 -6.09 16.88
C GLY A 227 -0.47 -4.73 16.58
N GLU A 228 0.82 -4.68 16.24
CA GLU A 228 1.55 -3.44 16.04
C GLU A 228 1.50 -2.95 14.60
N ILE A 229 1.52 -1.61 14.49
CA ILE A 229 1.56 -0.86 13.23
C ILE A 229 2.96 -0.29 13.05
N TYR A 230 3.46 -0.29 11.83
CA TYR A 230 4.76 0.24 11.47
C TYR A 230 4.64 1.21 10.30
N ASN A 231 5.11 2.44 10.47
CA ASN A 231 5.21 3.39 9.38
C ASN A 231 6.27 2.93 8.36
N VAL A 232 5.88 2.90 7.10
CA VAL A 232 6.74 2.53 5.97
C VAL A 232 6.90 3.73 5.06
N GLY A 233 8.02 4.39 5.15
CA GLY A 233 8.41 5.60 4.41
C GLY A 233 9.92 5.72 4.33
N SER A 234 10.42 6.79 3.72
CA SER A 234 11.84 7.14 3.71
C SER A 234 12.27 7.82 5.03
N GLY A 235 11.31 8.41 5.74
CA GLY A 235 11.54 9.24 6.93
C GLY A 235 12.04 10.64 6.61
N LYS A 236 11.90 11.09 5.36
CA LYS A 236 12.35 12.41 4.89
C LYS A 236 11.28 13.07 4.03
N PRO A 237 11.04 14.38 4.21
CA PRO A 237 10.18 15.14 3.30
C PRO A 237 10.91 15.42 1.99
N GLU A 238 10.23 15.28 0.88
CA GLU A 238 10.72 15.63 -0.45
C GLU A 238 9.67 16.50 -1.16
N LYS A 239 10.09 17.61 -1.74
CA LYS A 239 9.19 18.49 -2.51
C LYS A 239 8.69 17.75 -3.74
N ILE A 240 7.39 17.86 -4.00
CA ILE A 240 6.77 17.28 -5.20
C ILE A 240 7.46 17.82 -6.47
N GLU A 241 7.89 19.11 -6.46
CA GLU A 241 8.66 19.69 -7.56
C GLU A 241 10.01 19.00 -7.79
N CYS A 242 10.71 18.55 -6.75
CA CYS A 242 11.97 17.81 -6.90
C CYS A 242 11.74 16.46 -7.59
N VAL A 243 10.71 15.73 -7.16
CA VAL A 243 10.30 14.47 -7.79
C VAL A 243 9.88 14.67 -9.25
N LEU A 244 9.12 15.73 -9.53
CA LEU A 244 8.74 16.14 -10.89
C LEU A 244 9.98 16.36 -11.76
N ASN A 245 10.91 17.20 -11.31
CA ASN A 245 12.12 17.56 -12.07
C ASN A 245 13.00 16.32 -12.36
N GLN A 246 13.10 15.40 -11.38
CA GLN A 246 13.82 14.16 -11.57
C GLN A 246 13.17 13.29 -12.66
N ILE A 247 11.86 13.08 -12.62
CA ILE A 247 11.13 12.26 -13.61
C ILE A 247 11.19 12.90 -15.00
N LEU A 248 11.03 14.23 -15.10
CA LEU A 248 11.15 14.93 -16.38
C LEU A 248 12.55 14.76 -16.99
N LYS A 249 13.59 14.82 -16.17
CA LYS A 249 14.98 14.59 -16.61
C LYS A 249 15.18 13.14 -17.08
N GLU A 250 14.71 12.17 -16.33
CA GLU A 250 14.79 10.74 -16.69
C GLU A 250 14.05 10.41 -18.00
N GLU A 251 12.94 11.11 -18.25
CA GLU A 251 12.12 10.92 -19.44
C GLU A 251 12.48 11.88 -20.60
N GLU A 252 13.52 12.72 -20.44
CA GLU A 252 14.00 13.70 -21.44
C GLU A 252 12.91 14.71 -21.86
N ILE A 253 12.09 15.14 -20.91
CA ILE A 253 11.01 16.10 -21.14
C ILE A 253 11.41 17.50 -20.61
N SER A 254 11.22 18.53 -21.46
CA SER A 254 11.43 19.92 -21.05
C SER A 254 10.40 20.36 -20.02
N LYS A 255 10.85 21.07 -18.96
CA LYS A 255 9.96 21.67 -17.95
C LYS A 255 8.99 22.70 -18.55
N ASN A 256 9.28 23.29 -19.71
CA ASN A 256 8.46 24.31 -20.35
C ASN A 256 7.05 23.83 -20.73
N VAL A 257 6.89 22.50 -20.91
CA VAL A 257 5.58 21.90 -21.23
C VAL A 257 4.72 21.65 -19.98
N VAL A 258 5.23 21.94 -18.77
CA VAL A 258 4.49 21.74 -17.52
C VAL A 258 3.75 23.01 -17.15
N LYS A 259 2.44 22.87 -16.95
CA LYS A 259 1.58 23.91 -16.38
C LYS A 259 1.08 23.48 -15.01
N THR A 260 1.26 24.34 -14.04
CA THR A 260 0.75 24.11 -12.68
C THR A 260 -0.46 24.99 -12.44
N ASN A 261 -1.56 24.39 -12.04
CA ASN A 261 -2.75 25.09 -11.63
C ASN A 261 -2.79 25.11 -10.09
N CYS A 262 -2.13 26.10 -9.51
CA CYS A 262 -2.19 26.35 -8.08
C CYS A 262 -3.56 26.99 -7.76
N LYS A 263 -4.63 26.17 -7.73
CA LYS A 263 -5.84 26.62 -7.05
C LYS A 263 -5.47 26.87 -5.59
N PRO A 264 -5.87 28.01 -5.00
CA PRO A 264 -5.55 28.31 -3.62
C PRO A 264 -6.09 27.18 -2.74
N ASN A 265 -5.23 26.65 -1.91
CA ASN A 265 -5.40 25.68 -0.84
C ASN A 265 -6.81 25.10 -0.71
N MET A 266 -7.00 23.88 -1.12
CA MET A 266 -8.12 23.11 -0.59
C MET A 266 -7.95 23.06 0.94
N LYS A 267 -9.00 23.33 1.70
CA LYS A 267 -9.05 23.44 3.16
C LYS A 267 -8.30 22.32 3.93
N TYR A 268 -7.94 21.25 3.22
CA TYR A 268 -7.31 20.04 3.74
C TYR A 268 -5.98 19.68 3.04
N ASP A 269 -5.34 20.61 2.32
CA ASP A 269 -4.06 20.32 1.66
C ASP A 269 -2.93 20.37 2.70
N VAL A 270 -2.41 19.19 3.06
CA VAL A 270 -1.29 19.06 4.00
C VAL A 270 -0.01 19.52 3.32
N LYS A 271 0.61 20.60 3.85
CA LYS A 271 1.83 21.16 3.29
C LYS A 271 3.00 20.18 3.33
N THR A 272 3.22 19.54 4.47
CA THR A 272 4.34 18.61 4.68
C THR A 272 3.87 17.44 5.53
N ILE A 273 4.12 16.21 5.06
CA ILE A 273 3.90 14.99 5.84
C ILE A 273 4.98 13.96 5.53
N PHE A 274 5.66 13.46 6.58
CA PHE A 274 6.67 12.40 6.48
C PHE A 274 6.71 11.53 7.72
N ALA A 275 7.17 10.30 7.56
CA ALA A 275 7.13 9.25 8.57
C ALA A 275 8.22 9.40 9.65
N ASN A 276 7.87 9.13 10.89
CA ASN A 276 8.82 8.62 11.85
C ASN A 276 8.97 7.11 11.63
N ILE A 277 10.15 6.67 11.18
CA ILE A 277 10.44 5.27 10.87
C ILE A 277 11.31 4.58 11.94
N ASN A 278 11.45 5.17 13.11
CA ASN A 278 12.31 4.62 14.17
C ASN A 278 11.83 3.25 14.64
N LYS A 279 10.51 3.02 14.71
CA LYS A 279 9.92 1.73 15.07
C LYS A 279 10.27 0.65 14.05
N LEU A 280 10.17 0.96 12.75
CA LEU A 280 10.58 0.06 11.67
C LEU A 280 12.09 -0.23 11.68
N LYS A 281 12.92 0.77 11.95
CA LYS A 281 14.39 0.59 12.04
C LYS A 281 14.81 -0.37 13.14
N LYS A 282 14.10 -0.38 14.28
CA LYS A 282 14.38 -1.28 15.41
C LYS A 282 14.13 -2.77 15.11
N LEU A 283 13.46 -3.09 14.02
CA LEU A 283 13.23 -4.48 13.63
C LEU A 283 14.49 -5.18 13.03
N GLY A 284 15.60 -4.50 12.93
CA GLY A 284 16.87 -5.05 12.46
C GLY A 284 17.20 -4.77 11.00
#